data_d6012df4c9c038fad387978e45e02547
#
_entry.id   d6012df4c9c038fad387978e45e02547
#
_cell.length_a   1.000
_cell.length_b   1.000
_cell.length_c   1.000
_cell.angle_alpha   90.00
_cell.angle_beta   90.00
_cell.angle_gamma   90.00
#
_symmetry.space_group_name_H-M   'P 1'
#
loop_
_entity.id
_entity.type
_entity.pdbx_description
1 polymer ?
#
loop_
_entity_poly.entity_id
_entity_poly.type
_entity_poly.pdbx_seq_one_letter_code
_entity_poly.pdbx_strand_id
1 'polypeptide(L)'
;STYIVAQMGVEPFQRALEAGAQVVLGGRAYDPACFAALPIMQGFDEGLALHCGKILECAAIAATPGSGSDCAMGIIDDNGFTLKAFNPKRKFTETSAAAHTLYEKSDPYFLPGPGGVLNLKACTFTQVNEGEVYVSGSRHEETPYALKLEGARQVGFRCLTIAGTRDPIMIAGIDTIL
;
A
#
# COMPACT_ATOMS: atom_id res chain seq x y z
N SER A 1 -3.86 19.31 -18.88
CA SER A 1 -3.75 17.92 -18.43
C SER A 1 -4.49 17.01 -19.37
N THR A 2 -3.99 15.81 -19.57
CA THR A 2 -4.57 14.84 -20.49
C THR A 2 -5.56 13.95 -19.77
N TYR A 3 -5.26 13.62 -18.53
CA TYR A 3 -6.08 12.76 -17.67
C TYR A 3 -6.08 13.30 -16.25
N ILE A 4 -7.23 13.24 -15.59
CA ILE A 4 -7.40 13.53 -14.18
C ILE A 4 -8.29 12.44 -13.60
N VAL A 5 -7.87 11.85 -12.48
CA VAL A 5 -8.62 10.87 -11.72
C VAL A 5 -8.63 11.24 -10.24
N ALA A 6 -9.65 10.79 -9.51
CA ALA A 6 -9.74 10.95 -8.07
C ALA A 6 -9.61 9.58 -7.40
N GLN A 7 -8.92 9.52 -6.27
CA GLN A 7 -8.85 8.30 -5.47
C GLN A 7 -10.17 8.12 -4.71
N MET A 8 -10.95 7.07 -5.04
CA MET A 8 -12.17 6.71 -4.31
C MET A 8 -11.83 6.22 -2.90
N GLY A 9 -12.71 6.48 -1.94
CA GLY A 9 -12.69 5.87 -0.62
C GLY A 9 -13.29 4.46 -0.60
N VAL A 10 -13.71 4.01 0.58
CA VAL A 10 -14.31 2.68 0.80
C VAL A 10 -15.74 2.59 0.27
N GLU A 11 -16.47 3.70 0.18
CA GLU A 11 -17.91 3.77 -0.01
C GLU A 11 -18.39 3.15 -1.34
N PRO A 12 -17.70 3.35 -2.49
CA PRO A 12 -18.10 2.68 -3.74
C PRO A 12 -17.98 1.16 -3.66
N PHE A 13 -16.97 0.64 -2.94
CA PHE A 13 -16.79 -0.79 -2.73
C PHE A 13 -17.91 -1.35 -1.84
N GLN A 14 -18.22 -0.66 -0.74
CA GLN A 14 -19.29 -1.02 0.17
C GLN A 14 -20.64 -1.07 -0.54
N ARG A 15 -20.99 -0.03 -1.31
CA ARG A 15 -22.24 -0.01 -2.10
C ARG A 15 -22.31 -1.15 -3.12
N ALA A 16 -21.20 -1.51 -3.75
CA ALA A 16 -21.17 -2.65 -4.66
C ALA A 16 -21.42 -3.98 -3.93
N LEU A 17 -20.81 -4.18 -2.77
CA LEU A 17 -21.01 -5.36 -1.93
C LEU A 17 -22.44 -5.45 -1.39
N GLU A 18 -23.00 -4.34 -0.91
CA GLU A 18 -24.40 -4.24 -0.47
C GLU A 18 -25.41 -4.59 -1.59
N ALA A 19 -25.07 -4.21 -2.83
CA ALA A 19 -25.86 -4.58 -4.00
C ALA A 19 -25.70 -6.05 -4.42
N GLY A 20 -24.92 -6.85 -3.70
CA GLY A 20 -24.71 -8.28 -3.95
C GLY A 20 -23.65 -8.60 -5.00
N ALA A 21 -22.76 -7.66 -5.32
CA ALA A 21 -21.67 -7.93 -6.26
C ALA A 21 -20.70 -8.98 -5.70
N GLN A 22 -20.44 -10.04 -6.48
CA GLN A 22 -19.47 -11.07 -6.14
C GLN A 22 -18.05 -10.72 -6.63
N VAL A 23 -17.96 -9.85 -7.61
CA VAL A 23 -16.71 -9.32 -8.15
C VAL A 23 -16.86 -7.80 -8.30
N VAL A 24 -15.93 -7.04 -7.73
CA VAL A 24 -15.90 -5.59 -7.83
C VAL A 24 -14.61 -5.18 -8.55
N LEU A 25 -14.76 -4.60 -9.75
CA LEU A 25 -13.65 -4.04 -10.50
C LEU A 25 -13.65 -2.52 -10.32
N GLY A 26 -12.78 -2.03 -9.46
CA GLY A 26 -12.60 -0.60 -9.20
C GLY A 26 -11.63 0.06 -10.16
N GLY A 27 -11.85 1.35 -10.44
CA GLY A 27 -10.82 2.21 -11.03
C GLY A 27 -9.82 2.71 -9.98
N ARG A 28 -9.31 3.95 -10.16
CA ARG A 28 -8.41 4.55 -9.16
C ARG A 28 -9.11 4.70 -7.80
N ALA A 29 -8.52 4.11 -6.80
CA ALA A 29 -8.97 4.18 -5.42
C ALA A 29 -7.80 4.55 -4.50
N TYR A 30 -8.09 4.93 -3.28
CA TYR A 30 -7.15 4.88 -2.17
C TYR A 30 -6.83 3.41 -1.92
N ASP A 31 -5.58 3.03 -2.12
CA ASP A 31 -5.20 1.62 -2.24
C ASP A 31 -5.65 0.73 -1.07
N PRO A 32 -5.63 1.20 0.20
CA PRO A 32 -6.22 0.47 1.33
C PRO A 32 -7.74 0.22 1.22
N ALA A 33 -8.47 1.02 0.44
CA ALA A 33 -9.93 1.03 0.49
C ALA A 33 -10.57 -0.30 0.08
N CYS A 34 -10.00 -1.01 -0.89
CA CYS A 34 -10.54 -2.30 -1.33
C CYS A 34 -10.39 -3.40 -0.25
N PHE A 35 -9.37 -3.30 0.60
CA PHE A 35 -9.17 -4.21 1.72
C PHE A 35 -10.02 -3.83 2.94
N ALA A 36 -10.18 -2.53 3.19
CA ALA A 36 -10.88 -2.02 4.37
C ALA A 36 -12.41 -2.04 4.24
N ALA A 37 -12.94 -1.99 3.02
CA ALA A 37 -14.38 -1.85 2.79
C ALA A 37 -15.22 -2.92 3.49
N LEU A 38 -14.88 -4.20 3.33
CA LEU A 38 -15.63 -5.30 3.95
C LEU A 38 -15.47 -5.36 5.47
N PRO A 39 -14.26 -5.27 6.06
CA PRO A 39 -14.13 -5.21 7.51
C PRO A 39 -14.93 -4.08 8.15
N ILE A 40 -14.92 -2.88 7.58
CA ILE A 40 -15.72 -1.74 8.08
C ILE A 40 -17.21 -2.05 8.03
N MET A 41 -17.72 -2.64 6.94
CA MET A 41 -19.12 -3.09 6.85
C MET A 41 -19.48 -4.13 7.90
N GLN A 42 -18.53 -4.94 8.34
CA GLN A 42 -18.71 -5.93 9.40
C GLN A 42 -18.59 -5.36 10.82
N GLY A 43 -18.30 -4.05 10.94
CA GLY A 43 -18.25 -3.35 12.21
C GLY A 43 -16.88 -3.30 12.87
N PHE A 44 -15.82 -3.72 12.19
CA PHE A 44 -14.45 -3.52 12.68
C PHE A 44 -14.06 -2.04 12.64
N ASP A 45 -13.13 -1.66 13.51
CA ASP A 45 -12.61 -0.29 13.59
C ASP A 45 -11.99 0.16 12.24
N GLU A 46 -12.40 1.33 11.78
CA GLU A 46 -11.99 1.88 10.48
C GLU A 46 -10.49 2.15 10.41
N GLY A 47 -9.88 2.62 11.51
CA GLY A 47 -8.44 2.88 11.56
C GLY A 47 -7.63 1.59 11.45
N LEU A 48 -8.09 0.51 12.09
CA LEU A 48 -7.47 -0.81 12.00
C LEU A 48 -7.62 -1.38 10.58
N ALA A 49 -8.82 -1.30 10.01
CA ALA A 49 -9.10 -1.81 8.67
C ALA A 49 -8.27 -1.08 7.59
N LEU A 50 -8.21 0.26 7.66
CA LEU A 50 -7.41 1.07 6.74
C LEU A 50 -5.91 0.83 6.90
N HIS A 51 -5.41 0.68 8.14
CA HIS A 51 -3.99 0.38 8.35
C HIS A 51 -3.62 -1.02 7.88
N CYS A 52 -4.45 -2.01 8.14
CA CYS A 52 -4.28 -3.36 7.58
C CYS A 52 -4.22 -3.30 6.05
N GLY A 53 -5.16 -2.61 5.42
CA GLY A 53 -5.18 -2.39 3.98
C GLY A 53 -3.94 -1.67 3.46
N LYS A 54 -3.41 -0.68 4.19
CA LYS A 54 -2.19 0.05 3.83
C LYS A 54 -0.96 -0.87 3.71
N ILE A 55 -0.91 -1.91 4.50
CA ILE A 55 0.18 -2.89 4.43
C ILE A 55 -0.12 -3.95 3.35
N LEU A 56 -1.37 -4.41 3.26
CA LEU A 56 -1.78 -5.44 2.31
C LEU A 56 -1.77 -4.97 0.85
N GLU A 57 -1.88 -3.67 0.57
CA GLU A 57 -1.84 -3.13 -0.81
C GLU A 57 -0.56 -3.52 -1.56
N CYS A 58 0.54 -3.73 -0.84
CA CYS A 58 1.81 -4.18 -1.38
C CYS A 58 2.14 -5.64 -1.02
N ALA A 59 1.26 -6.33 -0.32
CA ALA A 59 1.36 -7.75 0.03
C ALA A 59 2.74 -8.11 0.62
N ALA A 60 3.42 -9.10 0.06
CA ALA A 60 4.68 -9.61 0.59
C ALA A 60 5.90 -8.70 0.31
N ILE A 61 5.75 -7.54 -0.35
CA ILE A 61 6.78 -6.50 -0.35
C ILE A 61 7.02 -5.99 1.08
N ALA A 62 5.97 -5.96 1.90
CA ALA A 62 6.03 -5.57 3.31
C ALA A 62 6.66 -6.64 4.23
N ALA A 63 6.93 -7.84 3.72
CA ALA A 63 7.58 -8.91 4.47
C ALA A 63 9.11 -8.89 4.30
N THR A 64 9.80 -9.79 4.98
CA THR A 64 11.26 -9.96 4.91
C THR A 64 11.61 -11.41 4.54
N PRO A 65 12.45 -11.64 3.52
CA PRO A 65 12.80 -10.72 2.45
C PRO A 65 11.56 -10.31 1.64
N GLY A 66 11.49 -9.05 1.16
CA GLY A 66 10.35 -8.55 0.38
C GLY A 66 10.19 -9.26 -0.97
N SER A 67 8.95 -9.35 -1.47
CA SER A 67 8.66 -9.94 -2.79
C SER A 67 7.45 -9.28 -3.44
N GLY A 68 7.58 -8.90 -4.70
CA GLY A 68 6.50 -8.37 -5.52
C GLY A 68 5.59 -9.44 -6.14
N SER A 69 5.86 -10.74 -5.91
CA SER A 69 5.12 -11.85 -6.50
C SER A 69 4.44 -12.78 -5.48
N ASP A 70 4.63 -12.53 -4.19
CA ASP A 70 4.02 -13.30 -3.11
C ASP A 70 2.86 -12.56 -2.46
N CYS A 71 1.94 -13.30 -1.85
CA CYS A 71 0.77 -12.78 -1.14
C CYS A 71 1.03 -12.62 0.36
N ALA A 72 0.21 -11.77 0.98
CA ALA A 72 0.13 -11.63 2.42
C ALA A 72 -1.33 -11.66 2.88
N MET A 73 -1.55 -11.95 4.16
CA MET A 73 -2.86 -11.98 4.79
C MET A 73 -2.85 -11.07 6.03
N GLY A 74 -3.92 -10.34 6.21
CA GLY A 74 -4.27 -9.65 7.46
C GLY A 74 -5.45 -10.33 8.12
N ILE A 75 -5.35 -10.60 9.40
CA ILE A 75 -6.42 -11.14 10.23
C ILE A 75 -6.79 -10.06 11.22
N ILE A 76 -7.97 -9.45 11.05
CA ILE A 76 -8.44 -8.35 11.88
C ILE A 76 -9.29 -8.86 13.04
N ASP A 77 -9.14 -8.24 14.20
CA ASP A 77 -9.98 -8.42 15.38
C ASP A 77 -10.41 -7.05 15.99
N ASP A 78 -11.08 -7.04 17.11
CA ASP A 78 -11.61 -5.83 17.75
C ASP A 78 -10.52 -4.86 18.25
N ASN A 79 -9.27 -5.32 18.40
CA ASN A 79 -8.19 -4.55 19.02
C ASN A 79 -7.02 -4.28 18.08
N GLY A 80 -6.94 -4.99 16.93
CA GLY A 80 -5.83 -4.92 16.03
C GLY A 80 -5.95 -5.84 14.82
N PHE A 81 -4.82 -6.16 14.25
CA PHE A 81 -4.73 -7.14 13.17
C PHE A 81 -3.39 -7.86 13.17
N THR A 82 -3.40 -9.12 12.75
CA THR A 82 -2.18 -9.92 12.58
C THR A 82 -1.80 -9.97 11.10
N LEU A 83 -0.54 -9.74 10.80
CA LEU A 83 0.04 -9.87 9.46
C LEU A 83 0.76 -11.20 9.33
N LYS A 84 0.53 -11.88 8.21
CA LYS A 84 1.13 -13.19 7.89
C LYS A 84 1.44 -13.28 6.40
N ALA A 85 2.63 -13.78 6.05
CA ALA A 85 2.96 -14.13 4.67
C ALA A 85 2.51 -15.57 4.36
N PHE A 86 2.04 -15.82 3.13
CA PHE A 86 1.68 -17.17 2.68
C PHE A 86 2.90 -18.01 2.34
N ASN A 87 3.94 -17.40 1.80
CA ASN A 87 5.16 -18.09 1.48
C ASN A 87 6.01 -18.32 2.74
N PRO A 88 6.36 -19.57 3.11
CA PRO A 88 7.13 -19.86 4.31
C PRO A 88 8.57 -19.30 4.30
N LYS A 89 9.05 -18.85 3.15
CA LYS A 89 10.34 -18.15 3.01
C LYS A 89 10.26 -16.67 3.37
N ARG A 90 9.06 -16.14 3.61
CA ARG A 90 8.79 -14.73 3.93
C ARG A 90 8.27 -14.62 5.36
N LYS A 91 8.66 -13.58 6.06
CA LYS A 91 8.29 -13.34 7.45
C LYS A 91 7.92 -11.88 7.62
N PHE A 92 6.85 -11.60 8.32
CA PHE A 92 6.65 -10.27 8.87
C PHE A 92 7.48 -10.13 10.15
N THR A 93 8.17 -9.01 10.25
CA THR A 93 8.86 -8.56 11.45
C THR A 93 8.29 -7.21 11.87
N GLU A 94 8.44 -6.85 13.14
CA GLU A 94 8.04 -5.52 13.65
C GLU A 94 8.61 -4.42 12.76
N THR A 95 9.90 -4.52 12.42
CA THR A 95 10.58 -3.56 11.56
C THR A 95 10.02 -3.53 10.15
N SER A 96 9.75 -4.70 9.53
CA SER A 96 9.26 -4.73 8.16
C SER A 96 7.84 -4.16 8.05
N ALA A 97 6.96 -4.49 8.99
CA ALA A 97 5.60 -3.97 9.05
C ALA A 97 5.58 -2.45 9.32
N ALA A 98 6.37 -1.98 10.30
CA ALA A 98 6.49 -0.57 10.60
C ALA A 98 7.10 0.23 9.43
N ALA A 99 8.17 -0.26 8.83
CA ALA A 99 8.79 0.40 7.67
C ALA A 99 7.83 0.50 6.49
N HIS A 100 7.05 -0.55 6.22
CA HIS A 100 6.08 -0.52 5.12
C HIS A 100 4.91 0.43 5.38
N THR A 101 4.50 0.60 6.62
CA THR A 101 3.50 1.61 7.01
C THR A 101 3.89 3.01 6.55
N LEU A 102 5.19 3.33 6.51
CA LEU A 102 5.74 4.61 6.07
C LEU A 102 5.91 4.73 4.55
N TYR A 103 5.72 3.64 3.82
CA TYR A 103 5.94 3.61 2.37
C TYR A 103 5.00 4.60 1.65
N GLU A 104 5.59 5.45 0.80
CA GLU A 104 4.90 6.51 0.04
C GLU A 104 4.17 7.56 0.90
N LYS A 105 4.60 7.77 2.13
CA LYS A 105 4.01 8.76 3.04
C LYS A 105 4.99 9.86 3.40
N SER A 106 4.48 11.09 3.45
CA SER A 106 5.25 12.28 3.81
C SER A 106 5.27 12.55 5.32
N ASP A 107 4.30 11.99 6.05
CA ASP A 107 4.20 12.08 7.51
C ASP A 107 4.17 10.67 8.09
N PRO A 108 4.99 10.39 9.14
CA PRO A 108 5.06 9.05 9.72
C PRO A 108 3.87 8.70 10.64
N TYR A 109 3.11 9.69 11.08
CA TYR A 109 2.04 9.50 12.05
C TYR A 109 0.65 9.80 11.51
N PHE A 110 0.54 10.69 10.54
CA PHE A 110 -0.72 11.14 10.00
C PHE A 110 -0.79 10.88 8.50
N LEU A 111 -1.59 9.91 8.12
CA LEU A 111 -1.74 9.49 6.74
C LEU A 111 -3.10 9.94 6.20
N PRO A 112 -3.19 11.07 5.48
CA PRO A 112 -4.44 11.52 4.89
C PRO A 112 -4.98 10.52 3.86
N GLY A 113 -6.30 10.34 3.90
CA GLY A 113 -7.06 9.52 2.97
C GLY A 113 -8.44 10.12 2.69
N PRO A 114 -9.26 9.49 1.85
CA PRO A 114 -10.63 9.90 1.65
C PRO A 114 -11.41 9.89 2.97
N GLY A 115 -12.05 11.01 3.29
CA GLY A 115 -12.89 11.15 4.48
C GLY A 115 -12.17 11.38 5.81
N GLY A 116 -10.84 11.26 5.87
CA GLY A 116 -10.15 11.41 7.14
C GLY A 116 -8.65 11.23 7.11
N VAL A 117 -8.09 11.04 8.29
CA VAL A 117 -6.66 10.83 8.51
C VAL A 117 -6.46 9.59 9.37
N LEU A 118 -5.65 8.67 8.88
CA LEU A 118 -5.19 7.54 9.69
C LEU A 118 -4.10 8.04 10.65
N ASN A 119 -4.41 8.03 11.96
CA ASN A 119 -3.51 8.43 13.04
C ASN A 119 -2.81 7.20 13.61
N LEU A 120 -1.50 7.17 13.52
CA LEU A 120 -0.63 6.06 13.93
C LEU A 120 0.22 6.37 15.16
N LYS A 121 -0.01 7.49 15.85
CA LYS A 121 0.81 7.88 17.02
C LYS A 121 0.80 6.85 18.14
N ALA A 122 -0.32 6.15 18.33
CA ALA A 122 -0.46 5.11 19.34
C ALA A 122 -0.23 3.70 18.77
N CYS A 123 0.17 3.60 17.51
CA CYS A 123 0.35 2.32 16.84
C CYS A 123 1.52 1.54 17.44
N THR A 124 1.30 0.25 17.67
CA THR A 124 2.31 -0.67 18.14
C THR A 124 2.42 -1.88 17.22
N PHE A 125 3.61 -2.40 17.11
CA PHE A 125 3.93 -3.61 16.34
C PHE A 125 4.54 -4.62 17.29
N THR A 126 3.94 -5.79 17.41
CA THR A 126 4.37 -6.83 18.35
C THR A 126 4.58 -8.15 17.62
N GLN A 127 5.78 -8.70 17.72
CA GLN A 127 6.06 -10.01 17.15
C GLN A 127 5.30 -11.10 17.89
N VAL A 128 4.41 -11.82 17.19
CA VAL A 128 3.60 -12.91 17.77
C VAL A 128 4.39 -14.22 17.74
N ASN A 129 5.02 -14.49 16.63
CA ASN A 129 5.88 -15.64 16.39
C ASN A 129 6.94 -15.31 15.32
N GLU A 130 7.68 -16.29 14.86
CA GLU A 130 8.79 -16.08 13.93
C GLU A 130 8.42 -15.39 12.61
N GLY A 131 7.15 -15.38 12.21
CA GLY A 131 6.72 -14.85 10.90
C GLY A 131 5.46 -14.01 10.93
N GLU A 132 4.89 -13.74 12.10
CA GLU A 132 3.63 -13.02 12.27
C GLU A 132 3.80 -11.83 13.22
N VAL A 133 3.21 -10.70 12.85
CA VAL A 133 3.23 -9.45 13.62
C VAL A 133 1.82 -9.02 13.92
N TYR A 134 1.53 -8.72 15.17
CA TYR A 134 0.29 -8.09 15.60
C TYR A 134 0.46 -6.57 15.64
N VAL A 135 -0.50 -5.86 15.03
CA VAL A 135 -0.52 -4.40 14.94
C VAL A 135 -1.76 -3.87 15.61
N SER A 136 -1.62 -2.86 16.47
CA SER A 136 -2.73 -2.25 17.19
C SER A 136 -2.54 -0.75 17.37
N GLY A 137 -3.60 -0.05 17.86
CA GLY A 137 -3.54 1.37 18.20
C GLY A 137 -3.69 2.34 17.05
N SER A 138 -3.93 1.88 15.82
CA SER A 138 -4.28 2.74 14.69
C SER A 138 -5.68 3.32 14.87
N ARG A 139 -5.90 4.58 14.51
CA ARG A 139 -7.19 5.26 14.64
C ARG A 139 -7.50 6.05 13.38
N HIS A 140 -8.77 6.07 12.98
CA HIS A 140 -9.26 6.99 11.95
C HIS A 140 -9.83 8.25 12.61
N GLU A 141 -9.42 9.41 12.12
CA GLU A 141 -9.91 10.72 12.53
C GLU A 141 -10.66 11.34 11.36
N GLU A 142 -11.96 11.52 11.51
CA GLU A 142 -12.79 12.13 10.47
C GLU A 142 -12.37 13.57 10.19
N THR A 143 -12.37 13.93 8.92
CA THR A 143 -12.15 15.29 8.43
C THR A 143 -13.21 15.63 7.38
N PRO A 144 -13.37 16.92 7.00
CA PRO A 144 -14.20 17.23 5.84
C PRO A 144 -13.78 16.39 4.64
N TYR A 145 -14.77 15.75 3.99
CA TYR A 145 -14.50 14.77 2.93
C TYR A 145 -13.71 15.40 1.78
N ALA A 146 -12.55 14.85 1.51
CA ALA A 146 -11.68 15.29 0.44
C ALA A 146 -11.07 14.08 -0.29
N LEU A 147 -10.81 14.23 -1.57
CA LEU A 147 -10.19 13.20 -2.40
C LEU A 147 -8.86 13.72 -2.96
N LYS A 148 -7.87 12.85 -3.01
CA LYS A 148 -6.65 13.15 -3.75
C LYS A 148 -6.93 13.07 -5.25
N LEU A 149 -6.61 14.16 -5.96
CA LEU A 149 -6.64 14.19 -7.41
C LEU A 149 -5.27 13.84 -7.97
N GLU A 150 -5.26 13.01 -8.98
CA GLU A 150 -4.06 12.65 -9.73
C GLU A 150 -4.25 13.05 -11.18
N GLY A 151 -3.25 13.72 -11.74
CA GLY A 151 -3.32 14.19 -13.11
C GLY A 151 -2.03 13.89 -13.88
N ALA A 152 -2.18 13.61 -15.16
CA ALA A 152 -1.07 13.47 -16.08
C ALA A 152 -1.16 14.49 -17.22
N ARG A 153 -0.03 15.05 -17.59
CA ARG A 153 0.11 15.87 -18.81
C ARG A 153 1.37 15.47 -19.55
N GLN A 154 1.31 15.57 -20.87
CA GLN A 154 2.50 15.40 -21.68
C GLN A 154 3.43 16.61 -21.48
N VAL A 155 4.67 16.36 -21.10
CA VAL A 155 5.70 17.40 -20.91
C VAL A 155 6.83 17.27 -21.93
N GLY A 156 6.88 16.16 -22.68
CA GLY A 156 7.89 15.90 -23.70
C GLY A 156 8.06 14.41 -23.95
N PHE A 157 9.14 14.09 -24.61
CA PHE A 157 9.57 12.73 -24.90
C PHE A 157 10.94 12.51 -24.28
N ARG A 158 11.21 11.29 -23.85
CA ARG A 158 12.53 10.84 -23.43
C ARG A 158 12.92 9.65 -24.31
N CYS A 159 14.11 9.70 -24.87
CA CYS A 159 14.70 8.58 -25.58
C CYS A 159 15.74 7.90 -24.67
N LEU A 160 15.69 6.59 -24.60
CA LEU A 160 16.72 5.75 -24.00
C LEU A 160 17.27 4.85 -25.08
N THR A 161 18.59 4.90 -25.27
CA THR A 161 19.30 3.98 -26.17
C THR A 161 20.27 3.16 -25.35
N ILE A 162 20.20 1.85 -25.49
CA ILE A 162 21.15 0.90 -24.92
C ILE A 162 21.90 0.28 -26.08
N ALA A 163 23.22 0.47 -26.11
CA ALA A 163 24.09 -0.09 -27.13
C ALA A 163 25.23 -0.85 -26.49
N GLY A 164 25.62 -1.96 -27.11
CA GLY A 164 26.77 -2.74 -26.72
C GLY A 164 27.83 -2.73 -27.83
N THR A 165 29.10 -2.76 -27.48
CA THR A 165 30.18 -2.93 -28.43
C THR A 165 31.04 -4.14 -28.05
N ARG A 166 31.54 -4.82 -29.10
CA ARG A 166 32.55 -5.89 -28.96
C ARG A 166 33.88 -5.46 -29.57
N ASP A 167 33.99 -4.24 -30.09
CA ASP A 167 35.20 -3.70 -30.67
C ASP A 167 36.22 -3.43 -29.54
N PRO A 168 37.43 -4.06 -29.58
CA PRO A 168 38.43 -3.87 -28.54
C PRO A 168 38.97 -2.45 -28.45
N ILE A 169 39.02 -1.72 -29.56
CA ILE A 169 39.51 -0.34 -29.61
C ILE A 169 38.49 0.58 -28.93
N MET A 170 37.20 0.39 -29.22
CA MET A 170 36.14 1.15 -28.56
C MET A 170 36.09 0.85 -27.06
N ILE A 171 36.22 -0.41 -26.67
CA ILE A 171 36.23 -0.81 -25.25
C ILE A 171 37.42 -0.16 -24.52
N ALA A 172 38.62 -0.19 -25.12
CA ALA A 172 39.81 0.41 -24.55
C ALA A 172 39.75 1.95 -24.43
N GLY A 173 39.00 2.60 -25.32
CA GLY A 173 38.84 4.06 -25.38
C GLY A 173 37.53 4.60 -24.80
N ILE A 174 36.74 3.78 -24.11
CA ILE A 174 35.35 4.12 -23.72
C ILE A 174 35.25 5.41 -22.91
N ASP A 175 36.17 5.64 -21.99
CA ASP A 175 36.20 6.83 -21.13
C ASP A 175 36.48 8.14 -21.90
N THR A 176 36.98 8.02 -23.14
CA THR A 176 37.24 9.17 -24.02
C THR A 176 36.05 9.41 -24.97
N ILE A 177 35.26 8.36 -25.22
CA ILE A 177 34.11 8.39 -26.13
C ILE A 177 32.86 8.91 -25.45
N LEU A 178 32.69 8.64 -24.14
CA LEU A 178 31.57 9.08 -23.30
C LEU A 178 31.88 10.39 -22.59
#